data_c226fe9c4900c78a89dd5ba89cb70dcf
#
_entry.id   c226fe9c4900c78a89dd5ba89cb70dcf
#
_cell.length_a   1.000
_cell.length_b   1.000
_cell.length_c   1.000
_cell.angle_alpha   90.00
_cell.angle_beta   90.00
_cell.angle_gamma   90.00
#
_symmetry.space_group_name_H-M   'P 1'
#
loop_
_entity.id
_entity.type
_entity.pdbx_description
1 polymer ?
#
loop_
_entity_poly.entity_id
_entity_poly.type
_entity_poly.pdbx_seq_one_letter_code
_entity_poly.pdbx_strand_id
1 'polypeptide(L)'
;VEDFQEKFGGDYERLSEVFIWDAGLKLCGSIDRVKFIDRKKKIVRIQDFKTDGDIHEKKYQLADSPFKSRMGNELLDYHWLQLSFYAFLLEIKGYTVEGLDIYWLNPEKLCRGENAWEEFSSKPIDIREVIING
;
A
#
# COMPACT_ATOMS: atom_id res chain seq x y z
N VAL A 1 -12.04 4.71 14.90
CA VAL A 1 -13.15 3.81 14.57
C VAL A 1 -14.10 4.49 13.59
N GLU A 2 -14.51 5.68 13.93
CA GLU A 2 -15.44 6.47 13.12
C GLU A 2 -14.77 6.99 11.84
N ASP A 3 -13.46 7.16 11.90
CA ASP A 3 -12.67 7.77 10.85
C ASP A 3 -12.83 7.07 9.49
N PHE A 4 -12.82 5.74 9.48
CA PHE A 4 -13.01 4.99 8.25
C PHE A 4 -14.38 5.25 7.62
N GLN A 5 -15.45 5.14 8.43
CA GLN A 5 -16.81 5.34 7.95
C GLN A 5 -17.06 6.77 7.45
N GLU A 6 -16.54 7.75 8.18
CA GLU A 6 -16.66 9.16 7.78
C GLU A 6 -15.96 9.41 6.44
N LYS A 7 -14.72 8.96 6.30
CA LYS A 7 -13.95 9.19 5.09
C LYS A 7 -14.52 8.46 3.89
N PHE A 8 -14.93 7.21 4.06
CA PHE A 8 -15.45 6.43 2.95
C PHE A 8 -16.92 6.72 2.63
N GLY A 9 -17.65 7.33 3.55
CA GLY A 9 -19.02 7.75 3.31
C GLY A 9 -19.18 9.06 2.55
N GLY A 10 -18.12 9.84 2.38
CA GLY A 10 -18.17 11.12 1.68
C GLY A 10 -18.05 10.98 0.16
N ASP A 11 -18.12 12.12 -0.54
CA ASP A 11 -18.06 12.18 -2.00
C ASP A 11 -16.67 12.51 -2.54
N TYR A 12 -15.63 12.31 -1.73
CA TYR A 12 -14.26 12.64 -2.12
C TYR A 12 -13.72 11.66 -3.15
N GLU A 13 -13.00 12.19 -4.14
CA GLU A 13 -12.30 11.38 -5.13
C GLU A 13 -11.07 10.68 -4.52
N ARG A 14 -10.42 11.36 -3.59
CA ARG A 14 -9.23 10.86 -2.88
C ARG A 14 -9.36 11.17 -1.39
N LEU A 15 -8.87 10.24 -0.58
CA LEU A 15 -8.81 10.41 0.87
C LEU A 15 -7.36 10.26 1.33
N SER A 16 -6.93 11.16 2.23
CA SER A 16 -5.60 11.12 2.82
C SER A 16 -5.63 10.61 4.24
N GLU A 17 -4.55 9.93 4.65
CA GLU A 17 -4.36 9.44 6.02
C GLU A 17 -5.54 8.59 6.52
N VAL A 18 -5.80 7.50 5.83
CA VAL A 18 -6.87 6.58 6.18
C VAL A 18 -6.36 5.51 7.13
N PHE A 19 -6.88 5.48 8.36
CA PHE A 19 -6.59 4.40 9.29
C PHE A 19 -7.49 3.22 9.02
N ILE A 20 -6.90 2.03 8.99
CA ILE A 20 -7.63 0.80 8.75
C ILE A 20 -7.14 -0.28 9.70
N TRP A 21 -8.06 -1.11 10.22
CA TRP A 21 -7.71 -2.15 11.17
C TRP A 21 -8.72 -3.29 11.13
N ASP A 22 -8.29 -4.44 11.63
CA ASP A 22 -9.16 -5.58 11.91
C ASP A 22 -8.73 -6.19 13.24
N ALA A 23 -9.61 -6.13 14.24
CA ALA A 23 -9.31 -6.60 15.58
C ALA A 23 -9.13 -8.12 15.65
N GLY A 24 -9.88 -8.85 14.84
CA GLY A 24 -9.79 -10.31 14.80
C GLY A 24 -8.45 -10.80 14.26
N LEU A 25 -7.90 -10.11 13.30
CA LEU A 25 -6.60 -10.42 12.70
C LEU A 25 -5.45 -9.72 13.40
N LYS A 26 -5.75 -8.78 14.30
CA LYS A 26 -4.77 -7.95 15.00
C LYS A 26 -3.85 -7.19 14.02
N LEU A 27 -4.46 -6.70 12.94
CA LEU A 27 -3.76 -5.92 11.93
C LEU A 27 -4.29 -4.49 11.91
N CYS A 28 -3.40 -3.54 11.74
CA CYS A 28 -3.77 -2.15 11.57
C CYS A 28 -2.72 -1.44 10.72
N GLY A 29 -3.11 -0.31 10.15
CA GLY A 29 -2.19 0.52 9.39
C GLY A 29 -2.77 1.86 9.03
N SER A 30 -1.93 2.71 8.46
CA SER A 30 -2.31 4.01 7.96
C SER A 30 -1.96 4.07 6.48
N ILE A 31 -2.95 4.37 5.66
CA ILE A 31 -2.80 4.50 4.22
C ILE A 31 -2.65 5.99 3.90
N ASP A 32 -1.57 6.36 3.20
CA ASP A 32 -1.32 7.76 2.89
C ASP A 32 -2.44 8.36 2.03
N ARG A 33 -2.86 7.64 1.00
CA ARG A 33 -3.95 8.10 0.14
C ARG A 33 -4.70 6.94 -0.48
N VAL A 34 -6.03 7.03 -0.48
CA VAL A 34 -6.92 6.10 -1.19
C VAL A 34 -7.61 6.88 -2.30
N LYS A 35 -7.48 6.41 -3.53
CA LYS A 35 -8.14 7.00 -4.69
C LYS A 35 -9.32 6.14 -5.09
N PHE A 36 -10.50 6.73 -5.20
CA PHE A 36 -11.70 6.03 -5.67
C PHE A 36 -11.71 5.98 -7.19
N ILE A 37 -11.74 4.76 -7.72
CA ILE A 37 -11.86 4.52 -9.16
C ILE A 37 -13.34 4.41 -9.53
N ASP A 38 -14.10 3.67 -8.73
CA ASP A 38 -15.55 3.52 -8.91
C ASP A 38 -16.19 3.34 -7.54
N ARG A 39 -16.89 4.35 -7.07
CA ARG A 39 -17.53 4.30 -5.74
C ARG A 39 -18.66 3.29 -5.67
N LYS A 40 -19.44 3.16 -6.73
CA LYS A 40 -20.57 2.23 -6.75
C LYS A 40 -20.08 0.79 -6.66
N LYS A 41 -19.04 0.47 -7.41
CA LYS A 41 -18.43 -0.87 -7.41
C LYS A 41 -17.42 -1.05 -6.30
N LYS A 42 -17.15 -0.02 -5.54
CA LYS A 42 -16.18 -0.03 -4.44
C LYS A 42 -14.77 -0.43 -4.90
N ILE A 43 -14.33 0.18 -6.00
CA ILE A 43 -12.99 -0.05 -6.55
C ILE A 43 -12.10 1.13 -6.19
N VAL A 44 -10.94 0.84 -5.60
CA VAL A 44 -9.98 1.84 -5.13
C VAL A 44 -8.56 1.50 -5.54
N ARG A 45 -7.67 2.49 -5.48
CA ARG A 45 -6.23 2.31 -5.54
C ARG A 45 -5.62 2.85 -4.26
N ILE A 46 -4.60 2.17 -3.77
CA ILE A 46 -3.82 2.60 -2.60
C ILE A 46 -2.59 3.33 -3.12
N GLN A 47 -2.33 4.52 -2.59
CA GLN A 47 -1.20 5.35 -3.00
C GLN A 47 -0.38 5.72 -1.77
N ASP A 48 0.94 5.63 -1.90
CA ASP A 48 1.85 5.84 -0.80
C ASP A 48 3.02 6.70 -1.27
N PHE A 49 3.50 7.56 -0.37
CA PHE A 49 4.60 8.49 -0.66
C PHE A 49 5.83 8.08 0.15
N LYS A 50 6.96 7.89 -0.52
CA LYS A 50 8.20 7.46 0.12
C LYS A 50 9.33 8.44 -0.13
N THR A 51 10.10 8.70 0.92
CA THR A 51 11.28 9.57 0.86
C THR A 51 12.56 8.82 1.19
N ASP A 52 12.55 7.49 1.07
CA ASP A 52 13.71 6.64 1.33
C ASP A 52 14.87 7.02 0.41
N GLY A 53 16.09 6.97 0.93
CA GLY A 53 17.28 7.33 0.16
C GLY A 53 17.53 6.44 -1.04
N ASP A 54 17.33 5.14 -0.90
CA ASP A 54 17.50 4.17 -1.98
C ASP A 54 16.38 3.13 -1.92
N ILE A 55 15.37 3.30 -2.76
CA ILE A 55 14.22 2.41 -2.78
C ILE A 55 14.55 1.03 -3.34
N HIS A 56 15.67 0.91 -4.04
CA HIS A 56 16.14 -0.35 -4.61
C HIS A 56 17.16 -1.07 -3.72
N GLU A 57 17.43 -0.53 -2.52
CA GLU A 57 18.33 -1.17 -1.56
C GLU A 57 17.80 -2.57 -1.20
N LYS A 58 18.70 -3.56 -1.20
CA LYS A 58 18.34 -4.93 -0.90
C LYS A 58 18.22 -5.17 0.60
N LYS A 59 17.21 -5.96 0.99
CA LYS A 59 16.92 -6.30 2.37
C LYS A 59 17.02 -7.82 2.54
N TYR A 60 18.04 -8.27 3.26
CA TYR A 60 18.32 -9.70 3.45
C TYR A 60 17.30 -10.41 4.34
N GLN A 61 16.60 -9.66 5.17
CA GLN A 61 15.62 -10.23 6.12
C GLN A 61 14.48 -11.00 5.43
N LEU A 62 14.25 -10.75 4.14
CA LEU A 62 13.23 -11.46 3.40
C LEU A 62 13.59 -12.92 3.09
N ALA A 63 14.86 -13.33 3.27
CA ALA A 63 15.30 -14.67 2.92
C ALA A 63 14.48 -15.78 3.59
N ASP A 64 14.01 -15.55 4.81
CA ASP A 64 13.22 -16.52 5.58
C ASP A 64 11.73 -16.16 5.64
N SER A 65 11.30 -15.17 4.88
CA SER A 65 9.90 -14.73 4.86
C SER A 65 9.02 -15.72 4.12
N PRO A 66 7.76 -15.96 4.58
CA PRO A 66 6.81 -16.77 3.83
C PRO A 66 6.43 -16.16 2.48
N PHE A 67 6.75 -14.89 2.26
CA PHE A 67 6.50 -14.18 1.00
C PHE A 67 7.68 -14.24 0.03
N LYS A 68 8.76 -14.90 0.40
CA LYS A 68 10.01 -14.98 -0.37
C LYS A 68 9.80 -15.36 -1.84
N SER A 69 8.91 -16.30 -2.10
CA SER A 69 8.64 -16.77 -3.47
C SER A 69 7.75 -15.84 -4.30
N ARG A 70 7.18 -14.82 -3.66
CA ARG A 70 6.18 -13.92 -4.27
C ARG A 70 6.70 -12.51 -4.50
N MET A 71 7.90 -12.20 -4.03
CA MET A 71 8.45 -10.86 -4.12
C MET A 71 9.96 -10.90 -4.12
N GLY A 72 10.58 -9.80 -4.58
CA GLY A 72 12.01 -9.60 -4.50
C GLY A 72 12.47 -9.20 -3.11
N ASN A 73 13.69 -8.71 -2.99
CA ASN A 73 14.30 -8.34 -1.70
C ASN A 73 14.76 -6.88 -1.64
N GLU A 74 14.29 -6.04 -2.56
CA GLU A 74 14.56 -4.60 -2.50
C GLU A 74 13.63 -3.92 -1.50
N LEU A 75 13.99 -2.73 -1.05
CA LEU A 75 13.16 -1.93 -0.16
C LEU A 75 11.78 -1.67 -0.80
N LEU A 76 11.74 -1.46 -2.10
CA LEU A 76 10.49 -1.30 -2.84
C LEU A 76 9.57 -2.52 -2.66
N ASP A 77 10.13 -3.72 -2.65
CA ASP A 77 9.36 -4.95 -2.45
C ASP A 77 8.74 -5.01 -1.06
N TYR A 78 9.44 -4.53 -0.04
CA TYR A 78 8.89 -4.41 1.31
C TYR A 78 7.70 -3.46 1.34
N HIS A 79 7.81 -2.35 0.61
CA HIS A 79 6.70 -1.40 0.53
C HIS A 79 5.50 -2.03 -0.17
N TRP A 80 5.72 -2.80 -1.24
CA TRP A 80 4.63 -3.54 -1.90
C TRP A 80 3.94 -4.50 -0.94
N LEU A 81 4.72 -5.21 -0.12
CA LEU A 81 4.16 -6.12 0.88
C LEU A 81 3.32 -5.37 1.90
N GLN A 82 3.82 -4.25 2.42
CA GLN A 82 3.08 -3.41 3.37
C GLN A 82 1.75 -2.96 2.80
N LEU A 83 1.75 -2.44 1.57
CA LEU A 83 0.53 -1.96 0.93
C LEU A 83 -0.41 -3.12 0.61
N SER A 84 0.11 -4.31 0.37
CA SER A 84 -0.72 -5.50 0.14
C SER A 84 -1.47 -5.92 1.40
N PHE A 85 -0.90 -5.74 2.59
CA PHE A 85 -1.62 -5.92 3.85
C PHE A 85 -2.76 -4.91 3.98
N TYR A 86 -2.53 -3.66 3.60
CA TYR A 86 -3.58 -2.65 3.62
C TYR A 86 -4.69 -2.99 2.62
N ALA A 87 -4.31 -3.47 1.42
CA ALA A 87 -5.28 -3.92 0.43
C ALA A 87 -6.15 -5.04 0.96
N PHE A 88 -5.55 -6.00 1.66
CA PHE A 88 -6.28 -7.09 2.29
C PHE A 88 -7.30 -6.57 3.31
N LEU A 89 -6.90 -5.62 4.15
CA LEU A 89 -7.81 -5.02 5.12
C LEU A 89 -8.98 -4.29 4.45
N LEU A 90 -8.73 -3.59 3.34
CA LEU A 90 -9.81 -2.95 2.57
C LEU A 90 -10.74 -3.99 1.93
N GLU A 91 -10.19 -5.09 1.45
CA GLU A 91 -11.00 -6.17 0.87
C GLU A 91 -11.93 -6.80 1.90
N ILE A 92 -11.48 -6.97 3.14
CA ILE A 92 -12.34 -7.46 4.24
C ILE A 92 -13.54 -6.53 4.43
N LYS A 93 -13.37 -5.24 4.21
CA LYS A 93 -14.43 -4.25 4.35
C LYS A 93 -15.30 -4.10 3.09
N GLY A 94 -15.08 -4.94 2.09
CA GLY A 94 -15.91 -4.99 0.89
C GLY A 94 -15.39 -4.17 -0.28
N TYR A 95 -14.17 -3.67 -0.22
CA TYR A 95 -13.56 -2.91 -1.31
C TYR A 95 -12.69 -3.79 -2.19
N THR A 96 -12.59 -3.45 -3.47
CA THR A 96 -11.65 -4.08 -4.40
C THR A 96 -10.49 -3.12 -4.63
N VAL A 97 -9.29 -3.58 -4.37
CA VAL A 97 -8.09 -2.78 -4.61
C VAL A 97 -7.55 -3.14 -5.99
N GLU A 98 -7.75 -2.23 -6.94
CA GLU A 98 -7.33 -2.40 -8.33
C GLU A 98 -5.81 -2.43 -8.49
N GLY A 99 -5.11 -1.62 -7.69
CA GLY A 99 -3.67 -1.52 -7.77
C GLY A 99 -3.08 -0.69 -6.65
N LEU A 100 -1.76 -0.73 -6.60
CA LEU A 100 -0.94 -0.01 -5.64
C LEU A 100 -0.02 0.94 -6.38
N ASP A 101 0.12 2.16 -5.89
CA ASP A 101 1.02 3.16 -6.46
C ASP A 101 1.97 3.66 -5.38
N ILE A 102 3.26 3.66 -5.66
CA ILE A 102 4.27 4.26 -4.80
C ILE A 102 4.88 5.44 -5.53
N TYR A 103 4.89 6.59 -4.87
CA TYR A 103 5.54 7.81 -5.35
C TYR A 103 6.80 8.01 -4.53
N TRP A 104 7.95 7.83 -5.14
CA TRP A 104 9.24 7.94 -4.48
C TRP A 104 9.94 9.25 -4.83
N LEU A 105 10.39 9.97 -3.82
CA LEU A 105 11.17 11.17 -4.01
C LEU A 105 12.63 10.79 -4.19
N ASN A 106 13.10 10.85 -5.44
CA ASN A 106 14.48 10.49 -5.78
C ASN A 106 15.44 11.60 -5.34
N PRO A 107 16.33 11.35 -4.36
CA PRO A 107 17.20 12.40 -3.83
C PRO A 107 18.22 12.92 -4.83
N GLU A 108 18.69 12.10 -5.77
CA GLU A 108 19.63 12.53 -6.79
C GLU A 108 19.00 13.54 -7.74
N LYS A 109 17.78 13.25 -8.20
CA LYS A 109 17.03 14.16 -9.06
C LYS A 109 16.69 15.45 -8.32
N LEU A 110 16.34 15.35 -7.05
CA LEU A 110 16.03 16.52 -6.22
C LEU A 110 17.24 17.43 -6.11
N CYS A 111 18.43 16.88 -5.91
CA CYS A 111 19.66 17.64 -5.83
C CYS A 111 20.02 18.36 -7.16
N ARG A 112 19.59 17.79 -8.28
CA ARG A 112 19.79 18.38 -9.59
C ARG A 112 18.72 19.39 -10.00
N GLY A 113 17.71 19.62 -9.15
CA GLY A 113 16.60 20.53 -9.46
C GLY A 113 15.62 19.96 -10.47
N GLU A 114 15.63 18.66 -10.71
CA GLU A 114 14.71 17.99 -11.63
C GLU A 114 13.42 17.58 -10.91
N ASN A 115 12.40 17.18 -11.68
CA ASN A 115 11.21 16.55 -11.10
C ASN A 115 11.64 15.24 -10.45
N ALA A 116 11.62 15.22 -9.12
CA ALA A 116 12.21 14.15 -8.32
C ALA A 116 11.23 13.01 -8.00
N TRP A 117 9.94 13.18 -8.23
CA TRP A 117 8.97 12.13 -7.95
C TRP A 117 8.98 11.08 -9.05
N GLU A 118 9.16 9.82 -8.65
CA GLU A 118 9.06 8.66 -9.54
C GLU A 118 7.90 7.80 -9.10
N GLU A 119 7.07 7.38 -10.05
CA GLU A 119 5.89 6.56 -9.78
C GLU A 119 6.16 5.11 -10.11
N PHE A 120 5.84 4.23 -9.18
CA PHE A 120 5.86 2.78 -9.36
C PHE A 120 4.46 2.24 -9.10
N SER A 121 4.00 1.34 -9.95
CA SER A 121 2.68 0.72 -9.80
C SER A 121 2.79 -0.79 -9.84
N SER A 122 1.95 -1.46 -9.07
CA SER A 122 1.90 -2.91 -9.02
C SER A 122 0.50 -3.36 -8.61
N LYS A 123 0.23 -4.65 -8.76
CA LYS A 123 -0.97 -5.25 -8.19
C LYS A 123 -0.66 -5.72 -6.77
N PRO A 124 -1.67 -5.81 -5.89
CA PRO A 124 -1.46 -6.36 -4.55
C PRO A 124 -0.94 -7.79 -4.61
N ILE A 125 -0.02 -8.10 -3.70
CA ILE A 125 0.44 -9.47 -3.48
C ILE A 125 -0.68 -10.20 -2.73
N ASP A 126 -1.03 -11.41 -3.14
CA ASP A 126 -2.04 -12.19 -2.44
C ASP A 126 -1.44 -12.73 -1.13
N ILE A 127 -1.88 -12.17 -0.03
CA ILE A 127 -1.41 -12.54 1.30
C ILE A 127 -2.43 -13.37 2.09
N ARG A 128 -3.62 -13.59 1.52
CA ARG A 128 -4.71 -14.27 2.24
C ARG A 128 -4.33 -15.65 2.73
N GLU A 129 -3.73 -16.43 1.86
CA GLU A 129 -3.34 -17.80 2.20
C GLU A 129 -2.38 -17.83 3.38
N VAL A 130 -1.43 -16.91 3.41
CA VAL A 130 -0.46 -16.83 4.49
C VAL A 130 -1.11 -16.38 5.81
N ILE A 131 -1.99 -15.38 5.76
CA ILE A 131 -2.65 -14.85 6.95
C ILE A 131 -3.66 -15.85 7.53
N ILE A 132 -4.44 -16.50 6.68
CA ILE A 132 -5.53 -17.37 7.11
C ILE A 132 -5.04 -18.78 7.46
N ASN A 133 -4.11 -19.32 6.68
CA ASN A 133 -3.63 -20.69 6.78
C ASN A 133 -2.23 -20.83 7.39
N GLY A 134 -1.56 -19.71 7.56
CA GLY A 134 -0.23 -19.68 8.15
C GLY A 134 -0.33 -19.34 9.62
#